data_6e01f88fcd8fe3c040af26230e2db96a
#
_entry.id   6e01f88fcd8fe3c040af26230e2db96a
#
_cell.length_a   1.000
_cell.length_b   1.000
_cell.length_c   1.000
_cell.angle_alpha   90.00
_cell.angle_beta   90.00
_cell.angle_gamma   90.00
#
_symmetry.space_group_name_H-M   'P 1'
#
loop_
_entity.id
_entity.type
_entity.pdbx_description
1 polymer ?
#
loop_
_entity_poly.entity_id
_entity_poly.type
_entity_poly.pdbx_seq_one_letter_code
_entity_poly.pdbx_strand_id
1 'polypeptide(L)'
;WSHKYARRQWNLVDNHELCYHYLGDFDREMLKTITSEKNFNKTPVVEIWHNDGDQVLAFMRGDLLFVFNFSPTRSFTDYGFLVPTGSYSVVLDSDSKDFGGNGLNDDTMTHLTNYDPLYVKDRKEWLKLYLPARTALVLKKN
;
A
#
# COMPACT_ATOMS: atom_id res chain seq x y z
N TRP A 1 26.10 20.10 -27.17
CA TRP A 1 25.00 19.48 -26.41
C TRP A 1 25.28 17.99 -26.25
N SER A 2 25.53 17.58 -25.01
CA SER A 2 25.80 16.18 -24.72
C SER A 2 24.51 15.49 -24.33
N HIS A 3 24.03 14.52 -25.12
CA HIS A 3 22.96 13.61 -24.74
C HIS A 3 23.29 12.73 -23.55
N LYS A 4 24.51 12.86 -23.02
CA LYS A 4 25.02 12.12 -21.86
C LYS A 4 24.09 12.25 -20.63
N TYR A 5 23.52 13.44 -20.42
CA TYR A 5 22.62 13.71 -19.29
C TYR A 5 21.15 13.37 -19.57
N ALA A 6 20.80 13.08 -20.82
CA ALA A 6 19.46 12.64 -21.21
C ALA A 6 19.28 11.12 -21.11
N ARG A 7 20.35 10.37 -20.89
CA ARG A 7 20.27 8.91 -20.71
C ARG A 7 19.85 8.57 -19.29
N ARG A 8 18.98 7.56 -19.16
CA ARG A 8 18.73 6.93 -17.86
C ARG A 8 20.03 6.32 -17.35
N GLN A 9 20.41 6.69 -16.15
CA GLN A 9 21.63 6.20 -15.50
C GLN A 9 21.29 4.94 -14.69
N TRP A 10 21.10 3.82 -15.35
CA TRP A 10 20.76 2.54 -14.73
C TRP A 10 21.81 2.08 -13.69
N ASN A 11 23.06 2.45 -13.89
CA ASN A 11 24.15 2.17 -12.96
C ASN A 11 23.95 2.78 -11.57
N LEU A 12 23.08 3.77 -11.42
CA LEU A 12 22.75 4.32 -10.10
C LEU A 12 21.92 3.37 -9.26
N VAL A 13 21.06 2.56 -9.91
CA VAL A 13 20.24 1.55 -9.24
C VAL A 13 21.11 0.38 -8.77
N ASP A 14 22.15 0.05 -9.53
CA ASP A 14 23.06 -1.06 -9.22
C ASP A 14 24.10 -0.68 -8.14
N ASN A 15 24.21 0.60 -7.81
CA ASN A 15 25.15 1.08 -6.80
C ASN A 15 24.53 1.05 -5.40
N HIS A 16 24.95 0.07 -4.59
CA HIS A 16 24.45 -0.12 -3.22
C HIS A 16 24.88 0.95 -2.21
N GLU A 17 25.81 1.83 -2.57
CA GLU A 17 26.17 2.99 -1.76
C GLU A 17 25.13 4.13 -1.88
N LEU A 18 24.25 4.05 -2.88
CA LEU A 18 23.21 5.03 -3.16
C LEU A 18 21.83 4.46 -2.83
N CYS A 19 20.91 5.33 -2.42
CA CYS A 19 19.54 4.91 -2.06
C CYS A 19 18.65 4.56 -3.26
N TYR A 20 19.12 4.68 -4.50
CA TYR A 20 18.32 4.41 -5.71
C TYR A 20 17.95 2.94 -5.86
N HIS A 21 18.73 2.00 -5.29
CA HIS A 21 18.41 0.58 -5.31
C HIS A 21 17.09 0.28 -4.58
N TYR A 22 16.77 0.99 -3.49
CA TYR A 22 15.51 0.83 -2.77
C TYR A 22 14.30 1.09 -3.66
N LEU A 23 14.34 2.12 -4.51
CA LEU A 23 13.27 2.38 -5.46
C LEU A 23 13.18 1.28 -6.52
N GLY A 24 14.32 0.77 -6.99
CA GLY A 24 14.36 -0.35 -7.94
C GLY A 24 13.80 -1.64 -7.33
N ASP A 25 14.08 -1.91 -6.06
CA ASP A 25 13.57 -3.08 -5.34
C ASP A 25 12.06 -2.95 -5.10
N PHE A 26 11.59 -1.78 -4.70
CA PHE A 26 10.15 -1.51 -4.56
C PHE A 26 9.41 -1.71 -5.90
N ASP A 27 9.92 -1.16 -6.99
CA ASP A 27 9.34 -1.28 -8.33
C ASP A 27 9.23 -2.75 -8.76
N ARG A 28 10.28 -3.54 -8.48
CA ARG A 28 10.30 -4.98 -8.78
C ARG A 28 9.23 -5.74 -7.99
N GLU A 29 9.11 -5.50 -6.69
CA GLU A 29 8.12 -6.17 -5.85
C GLU A 29 6.69 -5.70 -6.19
N MET A 30 6.49 -4.43 -6.53
CA MET A 30 5.20 -3.91 -7.01
C MET A 30 4.78 -4.64 -8.29
N LEU A 31 5.67 -4.73 -9.29
CA LEU A 31 5.39 -5.44 -10.55
C LEU A 31 5.11 -6.92 -10.31
N LYS A 32 5.86 -7.57 -9.44
CA LYS A 32 5.66 -8.97 -9.07
C LYS A 32 4.29 -9.17 -8.40
N THR A 33 3.90 -8.29 -7.49
CA THR A 33 2.60 -8.34 -6.81
C THR A 33 1.46 -8.26 -7.80
N ILE A 34 1.46 -7.29 -8.72
CA ILE A 34 0.36 -7.12 -9.68
C ILE A 34 0.36 -8.20 -10.77
N THR A 35 1.52 -8.71 -11.19
CA THR A 35 1.60 -9.77 -12.23
C THR A 35 1.25 -11.15 -11.67
N SER A 36 1.36 -11.36 -10.37
CA SER A 36 0.91 -12.61 -9.73
C SER A 36 -0.62 -12.75 -9.70
N GLU A 37 -1.35 -11.64 -9.85
CA GLU A 37 -2.81 -11.64 -9.83
C GLU A 37 -3.39 -11.93 -11.22
N LYS A 38 -4.11 -13.07 -11.33
CA LYS A 38 -4.77 -13.47 -12.58
C LYS A 38 -5.78 -12.40 -13.01
N ASN A 39 -5.70 -12.02 -14.27
CA ASN A 39 -6.61 -11.04 -14.87
C ASN A 39 -6.60 -9.65 -14.22
N PHE A 40 -5.53 -9.26 -13.51
CA PHE A 40 -5.44 -7.95 -12.87
C PHE A 40 -5.85 -6.81 -13.81
N ASN A 41 -5.33 -6.80 -15.05
CA ASN A 41 -5.61 -5.75 -16.03
C ASN A 41 -7.07 -5.72 -16.53
N LYS A 42 -7.81 -6.82 -16.37
CA LYS A 42 -9.22 -6.94 -16.79
C LYS A 42 -10.19 -6.70 -15.64
N THR A 43 -9.68 -6.69 -14.41
CA THR A 43 -10.51 -6.48 -13.22
C THR A 43 -10.76 -4.99 -13.01
N PRO A 44 -12.01 -4.55 -12.81
CA PRO A 44 -12.30 -3.14 -12.56
C PRO A 44 -11.72 -2.68 -11.23
N VAL A 45 -11.42 -1.39 -11.16
CA VAL A 45 -11.08 -0.71 -9.90
C VAL A 45 -12.37 -0.32 -9.20
N VAL A 46 -12.45 -0.65 -7.92
CA VAL A 46 -13.57 -0.27 -7.03
C VAL A 46 -13.04 0.66 -5.96
N GLU A 47 -13.48 1.91 -5.98
CA GLU A 47 -13.15 2.84 -4.92
C GLU A 47 -13.77 2.37 -3.60
N ILE A 48 -12.96 2.34 -2.55
CA ILE A 48 -13.38 2.01 -1.19
C ILE A 48 -13.58 3.29 -0.38
N TRP A 49 -12.63 4.20 -0.47
CA TRP A 49 -12.65 5.43 0.30
C TRP A 49 -11.71 6.48 -0.27
N HIS A 50 -12.15 7.73 -0.24
CA HIS A 50 -11.24 8.87 -0.37
C HIS A 50 -11.61 9.95 0.65
N ASN A 51 -10.62 10.66 1.14
CA ASN A 51 -10.80 11.80 2.03
C ASN A 51 -9.70 12.83 1.73
N ASP A 52 -10.09 13.94 1.13
CA ASP A 52 -9.16 15.01 0.73
C ASP A 52 -8.54 15.70 1.96
N GLY A 53 -9.30 15.84 3.04
CA GLY A 53 -8.83 16.46 4.28
C GLY A 53 -7.76 15.63 4.98
N ASP A 54 -7.89 14.30 4.95
CA ASP A 54 -6.91 13.36 5.49
C ASP A 54 -5.83 13.01 4.46
N GLN A 55 -6.09 13.30 3.19
CA GLN A 55 -5.23 12.92 2.06
C GLN A 55 -5.06 11.39 1.97
N VAL A 56 -6.14 10.66 2.21
CA VAL A 56 -6.18 9.20 2.18
C VAL A 56 -7.03 8.72 1.01
N LEU A 57 -6.50 7.74 0.28
CA LEU A 57 -7.19 7.05 -0.81
C LEU A 57 -7.10 5.54 -0.62
N ALA A 58 -8.21 4.85 -0.80
CA ALA A 58 -8.23 3.39 -0.83
C ALA A 58 -9.12 2.87 -1.96
N PHE A 59 -8.66 1.85 -2.65
CA PHE A 59 -9.43 1.15 -3.68
C PHE A 59 -9.08 -0.34 -3.72
N MET A 60 -10.02 -1.14 -4.20
CA MET A 60 -9.79 -2.55 -4.48
C MET A 60 -9.69 -2.80 -5.98
N ARG A 61 -8.84 -3.75 -6.34
CA ARG A 61 -8.79 -4.35 -7.66
C ARG A 61 -8.60 -5.86 -7.53
N GLY A 62 -9.67 -6.61 -7.78
CA GLY A 62 -9.71 -8.03 -7.42
C GLY A 62 -9.60 -8.22 -5.90
N ASP A 63 -8.71 -9.10 -5.47
CA ASP A 63 -8.48 -9.37 -4.05
C ASP A 63 -7.42 -8.43 -3.42
N LEU A 64 -6.87 -7.49 -4.20
CA LEU A 64 -5.91 -6.51 -3.70
C LEU A 64 -6.61 -5.23 -3.24
N LEU A 65 -6.33 -4.83 -2.01
CA LEU A 65 -6.69 -3.54 -1.42
C LEU A 65 -5.44 -2.63 -1.44
N PHE A 66 -5.56 -1.51 -2.12
CA PHE A 66 -4.53 -0.48 -2.19
C PHE A 66 -4.94 0.67 -1.27
N VAL A 67 -4.05 1.07 -0.38
CA VAL A 67 -4.26 2.16 0.57
C VAL A 67 -3.10 3.13 0.51
N PHE A 68 -3.40 4.42 0.37
CA PHE A 68 -2.41 5.48 0.30
C PHE A 68 -2.68 6.53 1.35
N ASN A 69 -1.66 6.91 2.08
CA ASN A 69 -1.65 8.12 2.89
C ASN A 69 -0.68 9.13 2.27
N PHE A 70 -1.22 10.11 1.58
CA PHE A 70 -0.45 11.17 0.92
C PHE A 70 -0.10 12.33 1.85
N SER A 71 -0.61 12.32 3.09
CA SER A 71 -0.28 13.38 4.05
C SER A 71 1.22 13.41 4.33
N PRO A 72 1.89 14.55 4.23
CA PRO A 72 3.32 14.65 4.47
C PRO A 72 3.69 14.51 5.97
N THR A 73 2.74 14.70 6.88
CA THR A 73 3.01 14.82 8.31
C THR A 73 2.07 14.04 9.22
N ARG A 74 0.89 13.63 8.72
CA ARG A 74 -0.14 13.00 9.56
C ARG A 74 -0.12 11.49 9.37
N SER A 75 0.08 10.77 10.47
CA SER A 75 -0.15 9.33 10.56
C SER A 75 -1.50 9.08 11.24
N PHE A 76 -2.16 8.00 10.88
CA PHE A 76 -3.47 7.64 11.43
C PHE A 76 -3.39 6.26 12.08
N THR A 77 -3.94 6.15 13.28
CA THR A 77 -4.16 4.87 13.96
C THR A 77 -5.60 4.42 13.76
N ASP A 78 -5.81 3.11 13.65
CA ASP A 78 -7.14 2.51 13.53
C ASP A 78 -8.01 3.16 12.44
N TYR A 79 -7.41 3.51 11.31
CA TYR A 79 -8.16 4.07 10.19
C TYR A 79 -9.01 2.99 9.54
N GLY A 80 -10.33 3.17 9.58
CA GLY A 80 -11.30 2.15 9.19
C GLY A 80 -11.68 2.22 7.72
N PHE A 81 -11.67 1.06 7.06
CA PHE A 81 -12.15 0.89 5.69
C PHE A 81 -13.27 -0.14 5.65
N LEU A 82 -14.36 0.19 4.95
CA LEU A 82 -15.45 -0.75 4.71
C LEU A 82 -15.09 -1.59 3.47
N VAL A 83 -14.59 -2.79 3.71
CA VAL A 83 -14.14 -3.74 2.69
C VAL A 83 -14.92 -5.05 2.81
N PRO A 84 -14.87 -5.95 1.81
CA PRO A 84 -15.44 -7.28 1.94
C PRO A 84 -14.91 -8.00 3.18
N THR A 85 -15.83 -8.56 3.97
CA THR A 85 -15.50 -9.30 5.21
C THR A 85 -14.47 -10.39 4.97
N GLY A 86 -13.49 -10.48 5.86
CA GLY A 86 -12.46 -11.52 5.81
C GLY A 86 -11.14 -11.12 6.45
N SER A 87 -10.11 -11.85 6.08
CA SER A 87 -8.75 -11.60 6.51
C SER A 87 -7.90 -11.01 5.37
N TYR A 88 -6.97 -10.16 5.72
CA TYR A 88 -6.12 -9.43 4.79
C TYR A 88 -4.66 -9.52 5.25
N SER A 89 -3.78 -9.89 4.33
CA SER A 89 -2.33 -9.95 4.59
C SER A 89 -1.62 -8.85 3.80
N VAL A 90 -0.65 -8.21 4.41
CA VAL A 90 0.20 -7.21 3.73
C VAL A 90 1.04 -7.92 2.68
N VAL A 91 1.02 -7.44 1.45
CA VAL A 91 1.82 -7.97 0.33
C VAL A 91 2.82 -6.95 -0.20
N LEU A 92 2.62 -5.68 0.09
CA LEU A 92 3.58 -4.63 -0.22
C LEU A 92 3.38 -3.45 0.74
N ASP A 93 4.45 -3.00 1.37
CA ASP A 93 4.49 -1.79 2.20
C ASP A 93 5.66 -0.90 1.75
N SER A 94 5.35 0.32 1.33
CA SER A 94 6.38 1.28 0.90
C SER A 94 7.28 1.75 2.05
N ASP A 95 6.85 1.57 3.31
CA ASP A 95 7.63 1.92 4.50
C ASP A 95 8.45 0.74 5.05
N SER A 96 8.44 -0.41 4.36
CA SER A 96 9.28 -1.55 4.73
C SER A 96 10.77 -1.17 4.72
N LYS A 97 11.51 -1.72 5.66
CA LYS A 97 12.98 -1.56 5.73
C LYS A 97 13.69 -2.08 4.49
N ASP A 98 13.08 -3.04 3.79
CA ASP A 98 13.61 -3.58 2.53
C ASP A 98 13.68 -2.51 1.42
N PHE A 99 12.86 -1.47 1.55
CA PHE A 99 12.82 -0.32 0.63
C PHE A 99 13.38 0.96 1.26
N GLY A 100 14.15 0.84 2.33
CA GLY A 100 14.75 1.99 3.04
C GLY A 100 13.76 2.80 3.89
N GLY A 101 12.59 2.23 4.17
CA GLY A 101 11.59 2.83 5.04
C GLY A 101 11.88 2.65 6.53
N ASN A 102 10.95 3.11 7.36
CA ASN A 102 11.07 3.06 8.82
C ASN A 102 10.59 1.73 9.42
N GLY A 103 9.78 0.96 8.66
CA GLY A 103 9.18 -0.30 9.10
C GLY A 103 8.23 -0.11 10.27
N LEU A 104 7.31 0.85 10.16
CA LEU A 104 6.35 1.19 11.21
C LEU A 104 5.16 0.23 11.27
N ASN A 105 4.91 -0.53 10.21
CA ASN A 105 3.95 -1.63 10.19
C ASN A 105 4.65 -2.98 10.39
N ASP A 106 3.92 -3.93 10.94
CA ASP A 106 4.33 -5.33 10.97
C ASP A 106 3.70 -6.06 9.77
N ASP A 107 4.47 -6.24 8.71
CA ASP A 107 4.01 -6.86 7.46
C ASP A 107 3.70 -8.36 7.62
N THR A 108 4.02 -8.95 8.76
CA THR A 108 3.71 -10.37 9.06
C THR A 108 2.33 -10.56 9.66
N MET A 109 1.69 -9.48 10.10
CA MET A 109 0.36 -9.54 10.71
C MET A 109 -0.74 -9.78 9.68
N THR A 110 -1.69 -10.62 10.06
CA THR A 110 -2.96 -10.76 9.35
C THR A 110 -4.00 -9.84 9.99
N HIS A 111 -4.58 -8.98 9.19
CA HIS A 111 -5.62 -8.05 9.61
C HIS A 111 -7.00 -8.66 9.36
N LEU A 112 -7.87 -8.62 10.37
CA LEU A 112 -9.24 -9.13 10.29
C LEU A 112 -10.22 -7.97 10.23
N THR A 113 -11.28 -8.13 9.43
CA THR A 113 -12.43 -7.24 9.52
C THR A 113 -13.19 -7.52 10.82
N ASN A 114 -13.61 -6.46 11.52
CA ASN A 114 -14.31 -6.55 12.79
C ASN A 114 -15.45 -5.53 12.88
N TYR A 115 -16.45 -5.86 13.66
CA TYR A 115 -17.49 -4.89 14.03
C TYR A 115 -16.89 -3.77 14.86
N ASP A 116 -17.27 -2.54 14.53
CA ASP A 116 -16.97 -1.42 15.40
C ASP A 116 -17.96 -1.41 16.58
N PRO A 117 -17.48 -1.42 17.84
CA PRO A 117 -18.35 -1.39 19.02
C PRO A 117 -19.30 -0.19 19.05
N LEU A 118 -18.93 0.93 18.42
CA LEU A 118 -19.75 2.13 18.35
C LEU A 118 -20.87 2.05 17.29
N TYR A 119 -20.73 1.14 16.31
CA TYR A 119 -21.64 1.00 15.17
C TYR A 119 -22.26 -0.40 15.05
N VAL A 120 -22.39 -1.11 16.17
CA VAL A 120 -22.93 -2.48 16.22
C VAL A 120 -24.30 -2.61 15.55
N LYS A 121 -25.11 -1.56 15.56
CA LYS A 121 -26.46 -1.57 14.95
C LYS A 121 -26.44 -1.77 13.44
N ASP A 122 -25.38 -1.34 12.76
CA ASP A 122 -25.26 -1.40 11.30
C ASP A 122 -24.73 -2.75 10.80
N ARG A 123 -24.27 -3.63 11.69
CA ARG A 123 -23.66 -4.93 11.37
C ARG A 123 -22.60 -4.87 10.29
N LYS A 124 -21.89 -3.73 10.19
CA LYS A 124 -20.79 -3.54 9.25
C LYS A 124 -19.48 -3.89 9.90
N GLU A 125 -18.67 -4.64 9.18
CA GLU A 125 -17.30 -4.95 9.59
C GLU A 125 -16.34 -4.00 8.91
N TRP A 126 -15.36 -3.52 9.68
CA TRP A 126 -14.36 -2.57 9.22
C TRP A 126 -12.97 -3.19 9.31
N LEU A 127 -12.16 -2.95 8.30
CA LEU A 127 -10.73 -3.21 8.35
C LEU A 127 -10.05 -1.96 8.91
N LYS A 128 -9.42 -2.08 10.08
CA LYS A 128 -8.71 -0.97 10.72
C LYS A 128 -7.22 -1.14 10.53
N LEU A 129 -6.57 -0.10 10.02
CA LEU A 129 -5.15 -0.10 9.68
C LEU A 129 -4.44 1.10 10.32
N TYR A 130 -3.15 0.91 10.62
CA TYR A 130 -2.24 2.01 10.87
C TYR A 130 -1.70 2.53 9.55
N LEU A 131 -1.82 3.83 9.32
CA LEU A 131 -1.38 4.49 8.10
C LEU A 131 -0.29 5.53 8.43
N PRO A 132 0.98 5.18 8.36
CA PRO A 132 2.06 6.16 8.48
C PRO A 132 1.96 7.24 7.40
N ALA A 133 2.45 8.45 7.70
CA ALA A 133 2.51 9.53 6.73
C ALA A 133 3.36 9.15 5.50
N ARG A 134 2.95 9.56 4.33
CA ARG A 134 3.67 9.34 3.05
C ARG A 134 3.91 7.87 2.73
N THR A 135 2.94 7.01 2.98
CA THR A 135 3.06 5.57 2.74
C THR A 135 1.99 5.03 1.82
N ALA A 136 2.32 3.95 1.15
CA ALA A 136 1.41 3.12 0.39
C ALA A 136 1.46 1.70 0.92
N LEU A 137 0.30 1.10 1.13
CA LEU A 137 0.12 -0.25 1.64
C LEU A 137 -0.76 -1.04 0.69
N VAL A 138 -0.34 -2.24 0.32
CA VAL A 138 -1.16 -3.17 -0.46
C VAL A 138 -1.40 -4.42 0.36
N LEU A 139 -2.68 -4.74 0.55
CA LEU A 139 -3.11 -5.96 1.24
C LEU A 139 -3.83 -6.88 0.27
N LYS A 140 -3.69 -8.17 0.49
CA LYS A 140 -4.42 -9.20 -0.24
C LYS A 140 -5.45 -9.85 0.67
N LYS A 141 -6.67 -9.95 0.18
CA LYS A 141 -7.72 -10.75 0.84
C LYS A 141 -7.36 -12.25 0.72
N ASN A 142 -7.33 -12.93 1.86
CA ASN A 142 -7.06 -14.36 1.93
C ASN A 142 -8.31 -15.19 1.64
#